data_7a623dcad3328491790db3312eb36b5b
#
_entry.id   7a623dcad3328491790db3312eb36b5b
#
_cell.length_a   1.000
_cell.length_b   1.000
_cell.length_c   1.000
_cell.angle_alpha   90.00
_cell.angle_beta   90.00
_cell.angle_gamma   90.00
#
_symmetry.space_group_name_H-M   'P 1'
#
loop_
_entity.id
_entity.type
_entity.pdbx_description
1 polymer ?
#
loop_
_entity_poly.entity_id
_entity_poly.type
_entity_poly.pdbx_seq_one_letter_code
_entity_poly.pdbx_strand_id
1 'polypeptide(L)'
;ARRFLRLSQEQDRLKRSLNRIKQAQRHGARKMPRLWALCKGINDDISVKTARFIMDVAVLYEADTIVIEKLELRGKKRGGKRQRLHHWRAQYVQQMVEHKAHRCGMRIRRVNAWNTSRLAFDGSGMVERDAKNYSLCTFVNGKRYHADLNASYNIGARYFVRELFKTLTVTQGQHISAKVPECVKRSTCTLSSLIRLHTEMRSFRTALL
;
A
#
# COMPACT_ATOMS: atom_id res chain seq x y z
N ALA A 1 -14.21 -5.77 6.24
CA ALA A 1 -15.03 -4.84 5.46
C ALA A 1 -14.20 -4.16 4.35
N ARG A 2 -14.85 -3.73 3.27
CA ARG A 2 -14.21 -3.08 2.12
C ARG A 2 -14.75 -1.67 2.00
N ARG A 3 -13.86 -0.69 1.85
CA ARG A 3 -14.22 0.71 1.63
C ARG A 3 -13.49 1.22 0.39
N PHE A 4 -14.14 2.08 -0.37
CA PHE A 4 -13.61 2.63 -1.62
C PHE A 4 -13.77 4.14 -1.64
N LEU A 5 -12.70 4.83 -2.02
CA LEU A 5 -12.70 6.25 -2.31
C LEU A 5 -12.78 6.46 -3.83
N ARG A 6 -13.78 7.21 -4.29
CA ARG A 6 -13.93 7.58 -5.70
C ARG A 6 -13.39 9.00 -5.91
N LEU A 7 -12.41 9.13 -6.77
CA LEU A 7 -11.76 10.40 -7.14
C LEU A 7 -11.75 10.59 -8.67
N SER A 8 -12.81 10.12 -9.36
CA SER A 8 -12.90 10.17 -10.81
C SER A 8 -12.82 11.60 -11.36
N GLN A 9 -13.53 12.54 -10.73
CA GLN A 9 -13.55 13.94 -11.16
C GLN A 9 -12.15 14.58 -11.07
N GLU A 10 -11.45 14.39 -9.96
CA GLU A 10 -10.10 14.90 -9.74
C GLU A 10 -9.10 14.24 -10.71
N GLN A 11 -9.22 12.94 -10.93
CA GLN A 11 -8.39 12.21 -11.87
C GLN A 11 -8.62 12.67 -13.31
N ASP A 12 -9.86 12.93 -13.71
CA ASP A 12 -10.19 13.45 -15.05
C ASP A 12 -9.69 14.89 -15.24
N ARG A 13 -9.80 15.72 -14.22
CA ARG A 13 -9.21 17.08 -14.24
C ARG A 13 -7.69 17.02 -14.39
N LEU A 14 -7.03 16.14 -13.64
CA LEU A 14 -5.58 15.93 -13.75
C LEU A 14 -5.20 15.42 -15.15
N LYS A 15 -5.92 14.43 -15.67
CA LYS A 15 -5.70 13.87 -17.02
C LYS A 15 -5.84 14.94 -18.10
N ARG A 16 -6.90 15.75 -18.05
CA ARG A 16 -7.11 16.88 -18.97
C ARG A 16 -5.97 17.89 -18.91
N SER A 17 -5.54 18.28 -17.70
CA SER A 17 -4.43 19.23 -17.51
C SER A 17 -3.10 18.68 -18.03
N LEU A 18 -2.81 17.39 -17.81
CA LEU A 18 -1.62 16.72 -18.34
C LEU A 18 -1.65 16.61 -19.87
N ASN A 19 -2.83 16.37 -20.46
CA ASN A 19 -2.99 16.34 -21.92
C ASN A 19 -2.74 17.73 -22.54
N ARG A 20 -3.21 18.81 -21.92
CA ARG A 20 -2.90 20.19 -22.35
C ARG A 20 -1.39 20.45 -22.35
N ILE A 21 -0.69 20.01 -21.29
CA ILE A 21 0.79 20.09 -21.25
C ILE A 21 1.41 19.32 -22.42
N LYS A 22 0.95 18.08 -22.66
CA LYS A 22 1.45 17.25 -23.76
C LYS A 22 1.23 17.89 -25.12
N GLN A 23 0.07 18.48 -25.35
CA GLN A 23 -0.24 19.21 -26.59
C GLN A 23 0.66 20.44 -26.75
N ALA A 24 0.78 21.28 -25.73
CA ALA A 24 1.66 22.44 -25.77
C ALA A 24 3.12 22.05 -26.03
N GLN A 25 3.60 20.94 -25.46
CA GLN A 25 4.95 20.43 -25.75
C GLN A 25 5.13 20.00 -27.20
N ARG A 26 4.10 19.40 -27.82
CA ARG A 26 4.13 19.05 -29.26
C ARG A 26 4.21 20.27 -30.14
N HIS A 27 3.66 21.40 -29.71
CA HIS A 27 3.76 22.71 -30.38
C HIS A 27 4.99 23.54 -29.96
N GLY A 28 6.01 22.88 -29.37
CA GLY A 28 7.30 23.52 -29.04
C GLY A 28 7.36 24.24 -27.71
N ALA A 29 6.30 24.27 -26.90
CA ALA A 29 6.33 24.92 -25.60
C ALA A 29 7.30 24.20 -24.63
N ARG A 30 8.33 24.92 -24.17
CA ARG A 30 9.36 24.37 -23.25
C ARG A 30 9.05 24.63 -21.78
N LYS A 31 8.41 25.75 -21.44
CA LYS A 31 8.11 26.16 -20.06
C LYS A 31 6.62 26.41 -19.89
N MET A 32 6.00 25.72 -18.92
CA MET A 32 4.56 25.84 -18.62
C MET A 32 4.31 25.86 -17.11
N PRO A 33 4.84 26.85 -16.39
CA PRO A 33 4.80 26.87 -14.91
C PRO A 33 3.37 26.85 -14.39
N ARG A 34 2.45 27.62 -14.98
CA ARG A 34 1.03 27.68 -14.56
C ARG A 34 0.32 26.34 -14.71
N LEU A 35 0.50 25.64 -15.83
CA LEU A 35 -0.13 24.32 -16.04
C LEU A 35 0.44 23.25 -15.08
N TRP A 36 1.75 23.29 -14.82
CA TRP A 36 2.35 22.40 -13.83
C TRP A 36 1.92 22.74 -12.40
N ALA A 37 1.76 24.01 -12.04
CA ALA A 37 1.20 24.40 -10.74
C ALA A 37 -0.24 23.89 -10.57
N LEU A 38 -1.08 24.02 -11.62
CA LEU A 38 -2.43 23.46 -11.64
C LEU A 38 -2.42 21.92 -11.43
N CYS A 39 -1.58 21.20 -12.17
CA CYS A 39 -1.44 19.75 -12.01
C CYS A 39 -1.00 19.36 -10.59
N LYS A 40 -0.07 20.14 -10.01
CA LYS A 40 0.37 19.95 -8.63
C LYS A 40 -0.79 20.17 -7.66
N GLY A 41 -1.53 21.26 -7.76
CA GLY A 41 -2.66 21.58 -6.89
C GLY A 41 -3.76 20.49 -6.92
N ILE A 42 -4.11 19.98 -8.12
CA ILE A 42 -5.05 18.86 -8.25
C ILE A 42 -4.49 17.59 -7.57
N ASN A 43 -3.19 17.35 -7.72
CA ASN A 43 -2.54 16.19 -7.12
C ASN A 43 -2.48 16.29 -5.59
N ASP A 44 -2.33 17.51 -5.06
CA ASP A 44 -2.39 17.79 -3.62
C ASP A 44 -3.79 17.53 -3.07
N ASP A 45 -4.85 18.00 -3.77
CA ASP A 45 -6.24 17.76 -3.38
C ASP A 45 -6.56 16.24 -3.34
N ILE A 46 -6.15 15.49 -4.36
CA ILE A 46 -6.23 14.01 -4.36
C ILE A 46 -5.54 13.42 -3.13
N SER A 47 -4.36 13.92 -2.79
CA SER A 47 -3.57 13.43 -1.66
C SER A 47 -4.25 13.69 -0.32
N VAL A 48 -4.78 14.90 -0.13
CA VAL A 48 -5.52 15.30 1.09
C VAL A 48 -6.76 14.43 1.26
N LYS A 49 -7.58 14.27 0.21
CA LYS A 49 -8.78 13.43 0.23
C LYS A 49 -8.46 11.97 0.51
N THR A 50 -7.39 11.45 -0.09
CA THR A 50 -6.93 10.07 0.15
C THR A 50 -6.47 9.88 1.59
N ALA A 51 -5.67 10.79 2.12
CA ALA A 51 -5.19 10.70 3.51
C ALA A 51 -6.34 10.83 4.51
N ARG A 52 -7.31 11.72 4.25
CA ARG A 52 -8.52 11.84 5.08
C ARG A 52 -9.31 10.54 5.08
N PHE A 53 -9.58 9.97 3.91
CA PHE A 53 -10.31 8.71 3.79
C PHE A 53 -9.64 7.56 4.54
N ILE A 54 -8.30 7.45 4.47
CA ILE A 54 -7.54 6.43 5.22
C ILE A 54 -7.76 6.61 6.72
N MET A 55 -7.72 7.86 7.20
CA MET A 55 -7.94 8.15 8.63
C MET A 55 -9.38 7.88 9.05
N ASP A 56 -10.37 8.29 8.24
CA ASP A 56 -11.79 8.05 8.52
C ASP A 56 -12.09 6.53 8.62
N VAL A 57 -11.46 5.72 7.74
CA VAL A 57 -11.56 4.26 7.82
C VAL A 57 -10.85 3.72 9.06
N ALA A 58 -9.67 4.22 9.40
CA ALA A 58 -8.93 3.77 10.58
C ALA A 58 -9.71 4.06 11.87
N VAL A 59 -10.29 5.24 12.00
CA VAL A 59 -11.15 5.62 13.14
C VAL A 59 -12.41 4.76 13.19
N LEU A 60 -13.08 4.55 12.05
CA LEU A 60 -14.32 3.75 11.96
C LEU A 60 -14.11 2.30 12.45
N TYR A 61 -12.92 1.74 12.26
CA TYR A 61 -12.58 0.38 12.70
C TYR A 61 -11.73 0.36 13.97
N GLU A 62 -11.65 1.46 14.70
CA GLU A 62 -10.89 1.58 15.96
C GLU A 62 -9.46 1.02 15.83
N ALA A 63 -8.83 1.30 14.69
CA ALA A 63 -7.50 0.81 14.42
C ALA A 63 -6.46 1.51 15.29
N ASP A 64 -5.63 0.78 15.99
CA ASP A 64 -4.48 1.28 16.76
C ASP A 64 -3.23 1.44 15.88
N THR A 65 -3.21 0.78 14.73
CA THR A 65 -2.04 0.72 13.86
C THR A 65 -2.45 0.77 12.38
N ILE A 66 -1.82 1.65 11.61
CA ILE A 66 -1.93 1.72 10.16
C ILE A 66 -0.66 1.16 9.54
N VAL A 67 -0.81 0.15 8.68
CA VAL A 67 0.31 -0.50 8.00
C VAL A 67 0.41 0.00 6.57
N ILE A 68 1.57 0.52 6.18
CA ILE A 68 1.85 1.05 4.85
C ILE A 68 3.13 0.45 4.27
N GLU A 69 3.29 0.54 2.96
CA GLU A 69 4.54 0.14 2.30
C GLU A 69 5.65 1.17 2.53
N LYS A 70 6.87 0.69 2.73
CA LYS A 70 8.06 1.54 2.69
C LYS A 70 8.38 1.87 1.24
N LEU A 71 8.10 3.12 0.83
CA LEU A 71 8.39 3.60 -0.51
C LEU A 71 9.89 3.94 -0.62
N GLU A 72 10.65 3.08 -1.25
CA GLU A 72 12.06 3.35 -1.59
C GLU A 72 12.13 4.01 -2.97
N LEU A 73 12.27 5.33 -2.97
CA LEU A 73 12.40 6.12 -4.20
C LEU A 73 13.87 6.39 -4.58
N ARG A 74 14.81 5.67 -3.94
CA ARG A 74 16.23 5.79 -4.22
C ARG A 74 16.53 5.34 -5.65
N GLY A 75 17.29 6.12 -6.39
CA GLY A 75 17.73 5.80 -7.75
C GLY A 75 16.79 6.22 -8.89
N LYS A 76 15.55 6.59 -8.63
CA LYS A 76 14.59 7.03 -9.68
C LYS A 76 14.64 8.54 -9.97
N LYS A 77 15.83 9.13 -9.97
CA LYS A 77 16.03 10.55 -10.36
C LYS A 77 15.81 10.78 -11.87
N ARG A 78 15.87 9.71 -12.70
CA ARG A 78 15.60 9.75 -14.14
C ARG A 78 14.14 9.38 -14.39
N GLY A 79 13.35 10.31 -14.85
CA GLY A 79 11.96 10.11 -15.22
C GLY A 79 11.28 11.41 -15.58
N GLY A 80 10.23 11.34 -16.41
CA GLY A 80 9.46 12.51 -16.82
C GLY A 80 8.78 13.20 -15.63
N LYS A 81 8.40 14.48 -15.80
CA LYS A 81 7.69 15.25 -14.76
C LYS A 81 6.42 14.56 -14.27
N ARG A 82 5.72 13.83 -15.13
CA ARG A 82 4.54 13.03 -14.78
C ARG A 82 4.87 11.94 -13.76
N GLN A 83 5.96 11.21 -13.95
CA GLN A 83 6.40 10.17 -13.02
C GLN A 83 6.79 10.76 -11.66
N ARG A 84 7.51 11.90 -11.67
CA ARG A 84 7.84 12.64 -10.43
C ARG A 84 6.60 13.10 -9.67
N LEU A 85 5.54 13.52 -10.37
CA LEU A 85 4.28 13.91 -9.77
C LEU A 85 3.58 12.74 -9.07
N HIS A 86 3.59 11.53 -9.66
CA HIS A 86 3.04 10.33 -9.03
C HIS A 86 3.84 9.90 -7.80
N HIS A 87 5.17 9.91 -7.86
CA HIS A 87 6.03 9.60 -6.72
C HIS A 87 5.82 10.58 -5.57
N TRP A 88 5.77 11.87 -5.89
CA TRP A 88 5.51 12.90 -4.90
C TRP A 88 4.15 12.70 -4.22
N ARG A 89 3.09 12.38 -4.96
CA ARG A 89 1.76 12.10 -4.41
C ARG A 89 1.78 10.96 -3.40
N ALA A 90 2.42 9.84 -3.74
CA ALA A 90 2.47 8.68 -2.87
C ALA A 90 3.18 8.99 -1.54
N GLN A 91 4.30 9.72 -1.59
CA GLN A 91 5.01 10.18 -0.39
C GLN A 91 4.18 11.16 0.43
N TYR A 92 3.56 12.11 -0.22
CA TYR A 92 2.76 13.14 0.43
C TYR A 92 1.55 12.55 1.16
N VAL A 93 0.86 11.59 0.54
CA VAL A 93 -0.23 10.83 1.21
C VAL A 93 0.30 10.16 2.47
N GLN A 94 1.44 9.45 2.40
CA GLN A 94 2.00 8.78 3.57
C GLN A 94 2.37 9.75 4.69
N GLN A 95 2.99 10.90 4.36
CA GLN A 95 3.31 11.92 5.35
C GLN A 95 2.06 12.50 6.02
N MET A 96 1.02 12.80 5.24
CA MET A 96 -0.24 13.31 5.78
C MET A 96 -0.95 12.31 6.68
N VAL A 97 -0.95 11.02 6.30
CA VAL A 97 -1.51 9.95 7.12
C VAL A 97 -0.72 9.83 8.43
N GLU A 98 0.60 9.86 8.37
CA GLU A 98 1.47 9.77 9.55
C GLU A 98 1.20 10.90 10.55
N HIS A 99 1.17 12.15 10.07
CA HIS A 99 0.86 13.30 10.93
C HIS A 99 -0.51 13.20 11.59
N LYS A 100 -1.54 12.79 10.82
CA LYS A 100 -2.89 12.63 11.36
C LYS A 100 -3.00 11.44 12.32
N ALA A 101 -2.37 10.32 12.01
CA ALA A 101 -2.36 9.12 12.84
C ALA A 101 -1.75 9.40 14.23
N HIS A 102 -0.61 10.10 14.27
CA HIS A 102 0.01 10.49 15.53
C HIS A 102 -0.92 11.37 16.40
N ARG A 103 -1.62 12.31 15.79
CA ARG A 103 -2.61 13.15 16.50
C ARG A 103 -3.79 12.37 17.07
N CYS A 104 -4.13 11.22 16.46
CA CYS A 104 -5.18 10.31 16.93
C CYS A 104 -4.63 9.17 17.81
N GLY A 105 -3.37 9.21 18.25
CA GLY A 105 -2.76 8.16 19.06
C GLY A 105 -2.49 6.86 18.31
N MET A 106 -2.63 6.83 16.97
CA MET A 106 -2.42 5.65 16.14
C MET A 106 -0.94 5.49 15.79
N ARG A 107 -0.50 4.25 15.64
CA ARG A 107 0.88 3.91 15.22
C ARG A 107 0.95 3.69 13.72
N ILE A 108 2.04 4.16 13.10
CA ILE A 108 2.37 3.83 11.71
C ILE A 108 3.44 2.74 11.68
N ARG A 109 3.19 1.68 10.91
CA ARG A 109 4.17 0.63 10.65
C ARG A 109 4.45 0.53 9.15
N ARG A 110 5.74 0.51 8.79
CA ARG A 110 6.18 0.38 7.40
C ARG A 110 6.69 -1.03 7.15
N VAL A 111 6.21 -1.64 6.06
CA VAL A 111 6.65 -2.97 5.61
C VAL A 111 7.33 -2.88 4.26
N ASN A 112 8.17 -3.86 3.94
CA ASN A 112 8.83 -3.91 2.64
C ASN A 112 7.80 -4.12 1.51
N ALA A 113 7.92 -3.35 0.42
CA ALA A 113 7.02 -3.38 -0.72
C ALA A 113 7.33 -4.51 -1.73
N TRP A 114 8.42 -5.27 -1.54
CA TRP A 114 8.86 -6.28 -2.51
C TRP A 114 7.79 -7.34 -2.76
N ASN A 115 7.35 -7.49 -4.00
CA ASN A 115 6.35 -8.47 -4.46
C ASN A 115 4.97 -8.43 -3.77
N THR A 116 4.60 -7.41 -2.99
CA THR A 116 3.27 -7.32 -2.38
C THR A 116 2.13 -7.35 -3.40
N SER A 117 2.34 -6.78 -4.58
CA SER A 117 1.37 -6.76 -5.67
C SER A 117 1.47 -7.93 -6.63
N ARG A 118 2.47 -8.80 -6.47
CA ARG A 118 2.74 -9.94 -7.36
C ARG A 118 2.38 -11.29 -6.74
N LEU A 119 2.21 -11.36 -5.42
CA LEU A 119 1.84 -12.59 -4.72
C LEU A 119 0.34 -12.60 -4.45
N ALA A 120 -0.29 -13.77 -4.58
CA ALA A 120 -1.66 -13.99 -4.16
C ALA A 120 -1.74 -13.95 -2.63
N PHE A 121 -2.76 -13.27 -2.09
CA PHE A 121 -2.92 -13.16 -0.62
C PHE A 121 -3.32 -14.48 0.04
N ASP A 122 -3.83 -15.44 -0.72
CA ASP A 122 -4.21 -16.77 -0.26
C ASP A 122 -3.04 -17.78 -0.26
N GLY A 123 -1.86 -17.35 -0.70
CA GLY A 123 -0.66 -18.19 -0.74
C GLY A 123 -0.58 -19.07 -1.98
N SER A 124 -1.50 -18.99 -2.95
CA SER A 124 -1.53 -19.84 -4.15
C SER A 124 -0.38 -19.61 -5.14
N GLY A 125 0.42 -18.55 -4.95
CA GLY A 125 1.58 -18.26 -5.79
C GLY A 125 1.60 -16.86 -6.39
N MET A 126 2.19 -16.74 -7.58
CA MET A 126 2.27 -15.45 -8.30
C MET A 126 0.94 -15.17 -9.00
N VAL A 127 0.56 -13.87 -9.06
CA VAL A 127 -0.64 -13.43 -9.78
C VAL A 127 -0.28 -12.86 -11.14
N GLU A 128 -1.12 -13.10 -12.13
CA GLU A 128 -1.07 -12.43 -13.43
C GLU A 128 -1.93 -11.16 -13.41
N ARG A 129 -1.37 -10.05 -13.92
CA ARG A 129 -2.11 -8.81 -14.12
C ARG A 129 -2.87 -8.85 -15.44
N ASP A 130 -4.13 -8.44 -15.41
CA ASP A 130 -4.92 -8.31 -16.62
C ASP A 130 -4.34 -7.16 -17.51
N ALA A 131 -4.03 -7.49 -18.76
CA ALA A 131 -3.43 -6.53 -19.71
C ALA A 131 -4.38 -5.39 -20.09
N LYS A 132 -5.71 -5.65 -20.14
CA LYS A 132 -6.74 -4.67 -20.48
C LYS A 132 -7.22 -3.89 -19.25
N ASN A 133 -7.36 -4.55 -18.12
CA ASN A 133 -7.77 -3.95 -16.87
C ASN A 133 -6.75 -4.18 -15.75
N TYR A 134 -5.80 -3.28 -15.64
CA TYR A 134 -4.69 -3.37 -14.68
C TYR A 134 -5.11 -3.39 -13.21
N SER A 135 -6.38 -3.05 -12.91
CA SER A 135 -6.96 -3.16 -11.57
C SER A 135 -7.31 -4.59 -11.18
N LEU A 136 -7.29 -5.53 -12.13
CA LEU A 136 -7.58 -6.94 -11.90
C LEU A 136 -6.32 -7.78 -11.95
N CYS A 137 -6.32 -8.87 -11.17
CA CYS A 137 -5.32 -9.92 -11.23
C CYS A 137 -6.00 -11.30 -11.17
N THR A 138 -5.39 -12.29 -11.80
CA THR A 138 -5.81 -13.68 -11.79
C THR A 138 -4.81 -14.50 -10.99
N PHE A 139 -5.31 -15.30 -10.06
CA PHE A 139 -4.51 -16.21 -9.23
C PHE A 139 -4.27 -17.52 -9.98
N VAL A 140 -3.30 -18.31 -9.53
CA VAL A 140 -2.96 -19.60 -10.14
C VAL A 140 -4.17 -20.56 -10.21
N ASN A 141 -5.08 -20.47 -9.24
CA ASN A 141 -6.33 -21.24 -9.20
C ASN A 141 -7.45 -20.66 -10.09
N GLY A 142 -7.17 -19.70 -10.97
CA GLY A 142 -8.14 -19.07 -11.86
C GLY A 142 -9.00 -17.97 -11.21
N LYS A 143 -8.90 -17.76 -9.91
CA LYS A 143 -9.67 -16.73 -9.20
C LYS A 143 -9.27 -15.32 -9.65
N ARG A 144 -10.26 -14.51 -10.08
CA ARG A 144 -10.05 -13.10 -10.40
C ARG A 144 -10.29 -12.22 -9.17
N TYR A 145 -9.40 -11.27 -8.95
CA TYR A 145 -9.45 -10.41 -7.78
C TYR A 145 -8.95 -8.99 -8.08
N HIS A 146 -9.34 -8.01 -7.22
CA HIS A 146 -8.83 -6.65 -7.34
C HIS A 146 -7.37 -6.60 -6.87
N ALA A 147 -6.49 -6.13 -7.74
CA ALA A 147 -5.05 -6.20 -7.53
C ALA A 147 -4.55 -5.37 -6.34
N ASP A 148 -5.13 -4.18 -6.12
CA ASP A 148 -4.72 -3.33 -4.98
C ASP A 148 -5.23 -3.89 -3.65
N LEU A 149 -6.42 -4.53 -3.66
CA LEU A 149 -6.94 -5.21 -2.48
C LEU A 149 -6.10 -6.44 -2.14
N ASN A 150 -5.68 -7.21 -3.16
CA ASN A 150 -4.70 -8.29 -2.99
C ASN A 150 -3.40 -7.78 -2.35
N ALA A 151 -2.86 -6.67 -2.87
CA ALA A 151 -1.65 -6.05 -2.32
C ALA A 151 -1.83 -5.61 -0.86
N SER A 152 -2.99 -5.03 -0.52
CA SER A 152 -3.27 -4.59 0.86
C SER A 152 -3.29 -5.75 1.86
N TYR A 153 -3.84 -6.89 1.49
CA TYR A 153 -3.78 -8.10 2.33
C TYR A 153 -2.35 -8.62 2.50
N ASN A 154 -1.53 -8.54 1.46
CA ASN A 154 -0.13 -8.90 1.53
C ASN A 154 0.67 -7.96 2.44
N ILE A 155 0.37 -6.65 2.43
CA ILE A 155 0.96 -5.65 3.32
C ILE A 155 0.60 -5.96 4.78
N GLY A 156 -0.67 -6.18 5.07
CA GLY A 156 -1.14 -6.55 6.41
C GLY A 156 -0.50 -7.82 6.93
N ALA A 157 -0.43 -8.86 6.10
CA ALA A 157 0.18 -10.12 6.52
C ALA A 157 1.68 -10.00 6.82
N ARG A 158 2.45 -9.19 6.09
CA ARG A 158 3.87 -8.91 6.40
C ARG A 158 4.04 -8.25 7.77
N TYR A 159 3.12 -7.39 8.16
CA TYR A 159 3.11 -6.83 9.49
C TYR A 159 2.95 -7.91 10.55
N PHE A 160 1.94 -8.78 10.43
CA PHE A 160 1.69 -9.84 11.40
C PHE A 160 2.82 -10.87 11.45
N VAL A 161 3.39 -11.27 10.32
CA VAL A 161 4.60 -12.12 10.30
C VAL A 161 5.72 -11.49 11.12
N ARG A 162 6.00 -10.20 10.90
CA ARG A 162 7.07 -9.50 11.63
C ARG A 162 6.77 -9.39 13.14
N GLU A 163 5.54 -9.12 13.53
CA GLU A 163 5.17 -9.04 14.94
C GLU A 163 5.26 -10.44 15.61
N LEU A 164 4.85 -11.51 14.93
CA LEU A 164 5.03 -12.88 15.41
C LEU A 164 6.49 -13.23 15.65
N PHE A 165 7.39 -12.91 14.70
CA PHE A 165 8.83 -13.15 14.90
C PHE A 165 9.44 -12.39 16.06
N LYS A 166 8.90 -11.23 16.44
CA LYS A 166 9.36 -10.51 17.63
C LYS A 166 8.94 -11.14 18.94
N THR A 167 7.84 -11.91 18.95
CA THR A 167 7.31 -12.56 20.14
C THR A 167 7.91 -13.93 20.39
N LEU A 168 8.57 -14.52 19.40
CA LEU A 168 9.21 -15.82 19.48
C LEU A 168 10.60 -15.71 20.10
N THR A 169 11.01 -16.74 20.83
CA THR A 169 12.41 -16.90 21.24
C THR A 169 13.29 -17.13 20.02
N VAL A 170 14.59 -16.87 20.13
CA VAL A 170 15.55 -17.07 19.02
C VAL A 170 15.44 -18.50 18.45
N THR A 171 15.36 -19.51 19.34
CA THR A 171 15.23 -20.92 18.96
C THR A 171 13.93 -21.20 18.22
N GLN A 172 12.79 -20.67 18.71
CA GLN A 172 11.49 -20.81 18.06
C GLN A 172 11.44 -20.06 16.72
N GLY A 173 12.06 -18.88 16.66
CA GLY A 173 12.16 -18.10 15.42
C GLY A 173 12.98 -18.83 14.35
N GLN A 174 14.11 -19.45 14.72
CA GLN A 174 14.91 -20.27 13.82
C GLN A 174 14.16 -21.51 13.32
N HIS A 175 13.43 -22.17 14.20
CA HIS A 175 12.63 -23.35 13.83
C HIS A 175 11.49 -23.00 12.86
N ILE A 176 10.82 -21.89 13.05
CA ILE A 176 9.80 -21.38 12.14
C ILE A 176 10.44 -20.95 10.82
N SER A 177 11.57 -20.24 10.84
CA SER A 177 12.31 -19.87 9.63
C SER A 177 12.79 -21.08 8.84
N ALA A 178 13.28 -22.12 9.51
CA ALA A 178 13.73 -23.35 8.88
C ALA A 178 12.57 -24.16 8.27
N LYS A 179 11.44 -24.27 8.97
CA LYS A 179 10.25 -25.00 8.47
C LYS A 179 9.43 -24.22 7.46
N VAL A 180 9.47 -22.90 7.51
CA VAL A 180 8.66 -22.03 6.66
C VAL A 180 9.51 -20.88 6.10
N PRO A 181 10.61 -21.16 5.40
CA PRO A 181 11.37 -20.10 4.72
C PRO A 181 10.47 -19.30 3.76
N GLU A 182 9.39 -19.90 3.31
CA GLU A 182 8.36 -19.34 2.47
C GLU A 182 7.33 -18.47 3.23
N CYS A 183 7.23 -18.50 4.56
CA CYS A 183 6.41 -17.53 5.31
C CYS A 183 6.87 -16.09 5.04
N VAL A 184 8.17 -15.88 4.89
CA VAL A 184 8.72 -14.59 4.48
C VAL A 184 8.27 -14.25 3.06
N LYS A 185 8.12 -15.25 2.19
CA LYS A 185 7.61 -15.13 0.82
C LYS A 185 6.08 -15.25 0.75
N ARG A 186 5.41 -15.58 1.84
CA ARG A 186 3.96 -15.72 1.95
C ARG A 186 3.33 -16.75 1.04
N SER A 187 4.01 -17.86 0.80
CA SER A 187 3.48 -18.95 -0.01
C SER A 187 2.37 -19.76 0.68
N THR A 188 2.34 -19.80 2.02
CA THR A 188 1.47 -20.71 2.78
C THR A 188 0.60 -20.06 3.85
N CYS A 189 0.91 -18.83 4.29
CA CYS A 189 0.19 -18.16 5.36
C CYS A 189 -0.79 -17.10 4.83
N THR A 190 -2.07 -17.26 5.11
CA THR A 190 -3.08 -16.24 4.83
C THR A 190 -3.08 -15.17 5.91
N LEU A 191 -3.59 -13.96 5.58
CA LEU A 191 -3.74 -12.89 6.57
C LEU A 191 -4.62 -13.33 7.75
N SER A 192 -5.70 -14.05 7.48
CA SER A 192 -6.63 -14.52 8.53
C SER A 192 -5.97 -15.47 9.53
N SER A 193 -5.17 -16.43 9.04
CA SER A 193 -4.43 -17.35 9.92
C SER A 193 -3.36 -16.62 10.73
N LEU A 194 -2.69 -15.64 10.16
CA LEU A 194 -1.70 -14.82 10.86
C LEU A 194 -2.32 -13.93 11.95
N ILE A 195 -3.48 -13.33 11.68
CA ILE A 195 -4.23 -12.55 12.67
C ILE A 195 -4.62 -13.44 13.85
N ARG A 196 -5.21 -14.61 13.57
CA ARG A 196 -5.61 -15.56 14.62
C ARG A 196 -4.44 -15.97 15.48
N LEU A 197 -3.34 -16.40 14.88
CA LEU A 197 -2.13 -16.80 15.60
C LEU A 197 -1.56 -15.66 16.46
N HIS A 198 -1.52 -14.44 15.94
CA HIS A 198 -1.07 -13.29 16.68
C HIS A 198 -1.97 -12.97 17.89
N THR A 199 -3.29 -13.11 17.73
CA THR A 199 -4.25 -12.88 18.81
C THR A 199 -4.10 -13.94 19.91
N GLU A 200 -3.99 -15.23 19.54
CA GLU A 200 -3.75 -16.33 20.45
C GLU A 200 -2.46 -16.11 21.28
N MET A 201 -1.37 -15.75 20.61
CA MET A 201 -0.09 -15.48 21.30
C MET A 201 -0.16 -14.27 22.25
N ARG A 202 -0.95 -13.24 21.93
CA ARG A 202 -1.15 -12.12 22.87
C ARG A 202 -1.94 -12.52 24.10
N SER A 203 -3.01 -13.29 23.96
CA SER A 203 -3.82 -13.76 25.09
C SER A 203 -3.02 -14.66 26.03
N PHE A 204 -2.19 -15.56 25.51
CA PHE A 204 -1.26 -16.35 26.35
C PHE A 204 -0.30 -15.48 27.15
N ARG A 205 0.19 -14.40 26.56
CA ARG A 205 1.13 -13.49 27.24
C ARG A 205 0.45 -12.67 28.35
N THR A 206 -0.80 -12.28 28.18
CA THR A 206 -1.58 -11.55 29.19
C THR A 206 -2.02 -12.48 30.34
N ALA A 207 -2.17 -13.77 30.08
CA ALA A 207 -2.50 -14.77 31.10
C ALA A 207 -1.28 -15.21 31.95
N LEU A 208 -0.07 -14.88 31.56
CA LEU A 208 1.20 -15.20 32.23
C LEU A 208 1.78 -14.01 33.03
N LEU A 209 1.13 -12.84 33.02
CA LEU A 209 1.42 -11.64 33.77
C LEU A 209 0.37 -11.42 34.87
#